data_d416ac62d1e12464404053ee2beebb32
#
_entry.id   d416ac62d1e12464404053ee2beebb32
#
_cell.length_a   1.000
_cell.length_b   1.000
_cell.length_c   1.000
_cell.angle_alpha   90.00
_cell.angle_beta   90.00
_cell.angle_gamma   90.00
#
_symmetry.space_group_name_H-M   'P 1'
#
loop_
_entity.id
_entity.type
_entity.pdbx_description
1 polymer ?
#
loop_
_entity_poly.entity_id
_entity_poly.type
_entity_poly.pdbx_seq_one_letter_code
_entity_poly.pdbx_strand_id
1 'polypeptide(L)'
;MQSYVQIENASMVFSTKKGKFTALTGIDLHVNQGEFIALIGHSGCGKSTLLNLVAGLLDATDGVLLLANKEIKGPGPERGVVFQNHSLLPWLSAFENVYLAVEKVFGKSETKKQLKARTHAALELVGLTHAAAKLPGEISGGMKQRVGIARALAMEPKVLLMDEPFGALDALTRAHLQDELLKIVAATQSTVIMVTHDVDEAVLLSDRIVMMTNGPAATIGEVLSVELPRPRNRVQLADSPQYLKYRKAVIDFLYTRQAHVEKVA
;
A
#
# COMPACT_ATOMS: atom_id res chain seq x y z
N MET A 1 -19.13 7.57 -10.23
CA MET A 1 -17.70 7.32 -10.52
C MET A 1 -17.56 5.85 -10.86
N GLN A 2 -16.70 5.50 -11.84
CA GLN A 2 -16.55 4.11 -12.25
C GLN A 2 -15.56 3.41 -11.29
N SER A 3 -15.96 2.26 -10.74
CA SER A 3 -15.08 1.43 -9.92
C SER A 3 -13.89 0.96 -10.73
N TYR A 4 -12.66 1.20 -10.24
CA TYR A 4 -11.42 0.89 -10.95
C TYR A 4 -10.82 -0.45 -10.50
N VAL A 5 -10.81 -0.69 -9.19
CA VAL A 5 -10.52 -2.01 -8.61
C VAL A 5 -11.82 -2.56 -8.02
N GLN A 6 -12.18 -3.77 -8.40
CA GLN A 6 -13.40 -4.45 -7.93
C GLN A 6 -12.99 -5.80 -7.35
N ILE A 7 -13.42 -6.06 -6.15
CA ILE A 7 -13.24 -7.32 -5.45
C ILE A 7 -14.65 -7.80 -5.11
N GLU A 8 -15.04 -8.95 -5.65
CA GLU A 8 -16.40 -9.47 -5.53
C GLU A 8 -16.35 -10.86 -4.90
N ASN A 9 -16.89 -10.96 -3.68
CA ASN A 9 -16.98 -12.18 -2.87
C ASN A 9 -15.66 -12.96 -2.76
N ALA A 10 -14.52 -12.22 -2.69
CA ALA A 10 -13.22 -12.87 -2.71
C ALA A 10 -12.91 -13.57 -1.38
N SER A 11 -12.45 -14.80 -1.47
CA SER A 11 -12.03 -15.61 -0.33
C SER A 11 -10.66 -16.21 -0.57
N MET A 12 -9.89 -16.41 0.51
CA MET A 12 -8.56 -16.99 0.44
C MET A 12 -8.37 -18.08 1.50
N VAL A 13 -8.11 -19.31 1.05
CA VAL A 13 -7.86 -20.48 1.89
C VAL A 13 -6.48 -21.05 1.59
N PHE A 14 -5.62 -21.08 2.59
CA PHE A 14 -4.29 -21.68 2.49
C PHE A 14 -4.33 -23.16 2.90
N SER A 15 -3.68 -24.01 2.11
CA SER A 15 -3.41 -25.39 2.51
C SER A 15 -2.16 -25.43 3.38
N THR A 16 -2.29 -25.87 4.63
CA THR A 16 -1.18 -25.98 5.60
C THR A 16 -0.98 -27.43 5.99
N LYS A 17 0.17 -27.74 6.62
CA LYS A 17 0.44 -29.08 7.18
C LYS A 17 -0.60 -29.51 8.25
N LYS A 18 -1.30 -28.56 8.87
CA LYS A 18 -2.33 -28.80 9.89
C LYS A 18 -3.76 -28.81 9.35
N GLY A 19 -3.92 -28.66 8.03
CA GLY A 19 -5.24 -28.57 7.37
C GLY A 19 -5.45 -27.22 6.64
N LYS A 20 -6.69 -26.96 6.27
CA LYS A 20 -7.06 -25.70 5.58
C LYS A 20 -7.14 -24.55 6.59
N PHE A 21 -6.58 -23.41 6.21
CA PHE A 21 -6.66 -22.16 6.97
C PHE A 21 -7.33 -21.09 6.11
N THR A 22 -8.52 -20.65 6.49
CA THR A 22 -9.23 -19.56 5.82
C THR A 22 -8.68 -18.24 6.34
N ALA A 23 -7.97 -17.50 5.50
CA ALA A 23 -7.44 -16.18 5.84
C ALA A 23 -8.47 -15.09 5.62
N LEU A 24 -9.17 -15.11 4.47
CA LEU A 24 -10.18 -14.14 4.08
C LEU A 24 -11.45 -14.86 3.63
N THR A 25 -12.61 -14.26 3.90
CA THR A 25 -13.90 -14.77 3.45
C THR A 25 -14.82 -13.65 3.01
N GLY A 26 -15.45 -13.81 1.83
CA GLY A 26 -16.50 -12.92 1.34
C GLY A 26 -16.09 -11.44 1.32
N ILE A 27 -14.93 -11.13 0.76
CA ILE A 27 -14.47 -9.74 0.64
C ILE A 27 -15.16 -9.08 -0.55
N ASP A 28 -15.94 -8.04 -0.28
CA ASP A 28 -16.53 -7.15 -1.28
C ASP A 28 -15.97 -5.74 -1.10
N LEU A 29 -15.24 -5.25 -2.10
CA LEU A 29 -14.64 -3.92 -2.07
C LEU A 29 -14.53 -3.32 -3.47
N HIS A 30 -15.05 -2.10 -3.61
CA HIS A 30 -14.91 -1.30 -4.81
C HIS A 30 -14.07 -0.06 -4.52
N VAL A 31 -13.02 0.16 -5.33
CA VAL A 31 -12.14 1.32 -5.23
C VAL A 31 -12.25 2.12 -6.51
N ASN A 32 -12.51 3.42 -6.40
CA ASN A 32 -12.63 4.32 -7.54
C ASN A 32 -11.24 4.69 -8.10
N GLN A 33 -11.20 5.09 -9.36
CA GLN A 33 -9.97 5.60 -9.95
C GLN A 33 -9.51 6.88 -9.22
N GLY A 34 -8.22 6.96 -8.90
CA GLY A 34 -7.62 8.08 -8.18
C GLY A 34 -7.95 8.13 -6.69
N GLU A 35 -8.68 7.15 -6.16
CA GLU A 35 -9.00 7.07 -4.74
C GLU A 35 -7.83 6.52 -3.94
N PHE A 36 -7.60 7.07 -2.75
CA PHE A 36 -6.64 6.57 -1.78
C PHE A 36 -7.40 5.86 -0.66
N ILE A 37 -7.26 4.55 -0.53
CA ILE A 37 -7.83 3.78 0.60
C ILE A 37 -6.74 3.25 1.53
N ALA A 38 -7.02 3.24 2.83
CA ALA A 38 -6.22 2.57 3.84
C ALA A 38 -6.92 1.31 4.34
N LEU A 39 -6.19 0.19 4.38
CA LEU A 39 -6.62 -1.05 5.03
C LEU A 39 -6.04 -1.09 6.44
N ILE A 40 -6.90 -1.14 7.47
CA ILE A 40 -6.49 -1.18 8.87
C ILE A 40 -7.14 -2.37 9.59
N GLY A 41 -6.47 -2.90 10.60
CA GLY A 41 -6.93 -4.03 11.40
C GLY A 41 -5.77 -4.68 12.14
N HIS A 42 -6.04 -5.64 13.02
CA HIS A 42 -5.02 -6.30 13.81
C HIS A 42 -4.01 -7.10 12.97
N SER A 43 -2.85 -7.37 13.58
CA SER A 43 -1.85 -8.23 12.96
C SER A 43 -2.45 -9.61 12.67
N GLY A 44 -2.17 -10.14 11.47
CA GLY A 44 -2.68 -11.45 11.04
C GLY A 44 -4.13 -11.47 10.53
N CYS A 45 -4.85 -10.34 10.46
CA CYS A 45 -6.22 -10.31 9.93
C CYS A 45 -6.31 -10.34 8.39
N GLY A 46 -5.22 -10.61 7.67
CA GLY A 46 -5.28 -10.82 6.21
C GLY A 46 -5.09 -9.57 5.34
N LYS A 47 -4.72 -8.40 5.87
CA LYS A 47 -4.50 -7.17 5.07
C LYS A 47 -3.49 -7.36 3.94
N SER A 48 -2.31 -7.89 4.25
CA SER A 48 -1.27 -8.19 3.25
C SER A 48 -1.72 -9.28 2.28
N THR A 49 -2.56 -10.23 2.73
CA THR A 49 -3.15 -11.24 1.84
C THR A 49 -4.07 -10.57 0.83
N LEU A 50 -4.96 -9.68 1.27
CA LEU A 50 -5.84 -8.92 0.37
C LEU A 50 -5.04 -8.05 -0.61
N LEU A 51 -4.00 -7.38 -0.12
CA LEU A 51 -3.11 -6.59 -0.96
C LEU A 51 -2.44 -7.45 -2.04
N ASN A 52 -1.97 -8.66 -1.67
CA ASN A 52 -1.32 -9.60 -2.60
C ASN A 52 -2.30 -10.18 -3.64
N LEU A 53 -3.57 -10.37 -3.29
CA LEU A 53 -4.62 -10.73 -4.25
C LEU A 53 -4.80 -9.62 -5.30
N VAL A 54 -4.91 -8.36 -4.87
CA VAL A 54 -5.00 -7.22 -5.80
C VAL A 54 -3.73 -7.06 -6.64
N ALA A 55 -2.55 -7.34 -6.06
CA ALA A 55 -1.28 -7.32 -6.80
C ALA A 55 -1.19 -8.42 -7.88
N GLY A 56 -2.03 -9.46 -7.79
CA GLY A 56 -1.95 -10.65 -8.63
C GLY A 56 -0.78 -11.56 -8.26
N LEU A 57 -0.29 -11.47 -7.01
CA LEU A 57 0.75 -12.35 -6.46
C LEU A 57 0.16 -13.60 -5.81
N LEU A 58 -1.13 -13.57 -5.53
CA LEU A 58 -1.94 -14.70 -5.07
C LEU A 58 -3.22 -14.76 -5.89
N ASP A 59 -3.71 -15.96 -6.15
CA ASP A 59 -5.01 -16.20 -6.76
C ASP A 59 -6.05 -16.42 -5.66
N ALA A 60 -7.22 -15.80 -5.78
CA ALA A 60 -8.32 -16.02 -4.85
C ALA A 60 -8.79 -17.48 -4.93
N THR A 61 -9.17 -18.06 -3.79
CA THR A 61 -9.75 -19.41 -3.76
C THR A 61 -11.19 -19.39 -4.28
N ASP A 62 -11.90 -18.29 -4.06
CA ASP A 62 -13.25 -18.04 -4.55
C ASP A 62 -13.46 -16.54 -4.77
N GLY A 63 -14.46 -16.18 -5.60
CA GLY A 63 -14.71 -14.80 -6.00
C GLY A 63 -13.84 -14.32 -7.16
N VAL A 64 -13.95 -13.03 -7.49
CA VAL A 64 -13.23 -12.44 -8.63
C VAL A 64 -12.64 -11.08 -8.26
N LEU A 65 -11.45 -10.80 -8.80
CA LEU A 65 -10.81 -9.48 -8.70
C LEU A 65 -10.64 -8.88 -10.09
N LEU A 66 -11.11 -7.66 -10.26
CA LEU A 66 -11.03 -6.94 -11.52
C LEU A 66 -10.24 -5.64 -11.37
N LEU A 67 -9.45 -5.30 -12.38
CA LEU A 67 -8.82 -4.01 -12.54
C LEU A 67 -9.25 -3.41 -13.88
N ALA A 68 -9.88 -2.23 -13.87
CA ALA A 68 -10.45 -1.59 -15.06
C ALA A 68 -11.32 -2.56 -15.88
N ASN A 69 -12.20 -3.31 -15.21
CA ASN A 69 -13.10 -4.34 -15.76
C ASN A 69 -12.38 -5.55 -16.40
N LYS A 70 -11.08 -5.76 -16.12
CA LYS A 70 -10.33 -6.94 -16.55
C LYS A 70 -9.93 -7.76 -15.35
N GLU A 71 -10.13 -9.07 -15.42
CA GLU A 71 -9.75 -9.99 -14.36
C GLU A 71 -8.24 -9.96 -14.10
N ILE A 72 -7.87 -9.91 -12.83
CA ILE A 72 -6.47 -9.98 -12.38
C ILE A 72 -6.02 -11.44 -12.41
N LYS A 73 -5.17 -11.79 -13.39
CA LYS A 73 -4.64 -13.17 -13.60
C LYS A 73 -3.15 -13.29 -13.30
N GLY A 74 -2.58 -12.34 -12.59
CA GLY A 74 -1.16 -12.32 -12.27
C GLY A 74 -0.63 -10.90 -12.10
N PRO A 75 0.66 -10.72 -11.76
CA PRO A 75 1.27 -9.41 -11.61
C PRO A 75 1.33 -8.66 -12.95
N GLY A 76 1.18 -7.34 -12.90
CA GLY A 76 1.21 -6.48 -14.08
C GLY A 76 1.87 -5.12 -13.83
N PRO A 77 2.43 -4.48 -14.87
CA PRO A 77 3.16 -3.21 -14.73
C PRO A 77 2.27 -2.04 -14.31
N GLU A 78 0.97 -2.16 -14.49
CA GLU A 78 -0.02 -1.17 -14.03
C GLU A 78 -0.21 -1.15 -12.51
N ARG A 79 0.36 -2.13 -11.78
CA ARG A 79 0.33 -2.24 -10.33
C ARG A 79 1.73 -2.17 -9.76
N GLY A 80 2.05 -1.07 -9.08
CA GLY A 80 3.29 -0.92 -8.32
C GLY A 80 3.12 -1.44 -6.90
N VAL A 81 4.07 -2.23 -6.40
CA VAL A 81 4.01 -2.81 -5.05
C VAL A 81 5.19 -2.35 -4.22
N VAL A 82 4.90 -1.80 -3.04
CA VAL A 82 5.86 -1.53 -1.96
C VAL A 82 5.66 -2.59 -0.89
N PHE A 83 6.63 -3.47 -0.73
CA PHE A 83 6.57 -4.57 0.23
C PHE A 83 7.06 -4.14 1.63
N GLN A 84 6.50 -4.73 2.67
CA GLN A 84 6.93 -4.55 4.05
C GLN A 84 8.42 -4.88 4.24
N ASN A 85 8.90 -5.95 3.63
CA ASN A 85 10.29 -6.44 3.74
C ASN A 85 11.24 -5.80 2.71
N HIS A 86 10.91 -4.64 2.15
CA HIS A 86 11.69 -3.89 1.15
C HIS A 86 11.91 -4.64 -0.17
N SER A 87 12.12 -5.96 -0.15
CA SER A 87 12.33 -6.87 -1.31
C SER A 87 13.34 -6.33 -2.32
N LEU A 88 14.48 -5.82 -1.82
CA LEU A 88 15.59 -5.39 -2.66
C LEU A 88 16.48 -6.58 -3.03
N LEU A 89 16.99 -6.57 -4.25
CA LEU A 89 17.99 -7.54 -4.72
C LEU A 89 19.33 -7.17 -4.07
N PRO A 90 19.90 -8.03 -3.21
CA PRO A 90 21.05 -7.67 -2.39
C PRO A 90 22.37 -7.47 -3.15
N TRP A 91 22.44 -7.98 -4.38
CA TRP A 91 23.58 -7.84 -5.28
C TRP A 91 23.49 -6.66 -6.23
N LEU A 92 22.39 -5.90 -6.21
CA LEU A 92 22.19 -4.69 -6.99
C LEU A 92 22.25 -3.47 -6.08
N SER A 93 22.88 -2.38 -6.57
CA SER A 93 22.86 -1.08 -5.88
C SER A 93 21.44 -0.52 -5.76
N ALA A 94 21.27 0.54 -4.97
CA ALA A 94 19.99 1.24 -4.86
C ALA A 94 19.51 1.73 -6.24
N PHE A 95 20.41 2.27 -7.05
CA PHE A 95 20.10 2.67 -8.43
C PHE A 95 19.64 1.49 -9.29
N GLU A 96 20.37 0.40 -9.29
CA GLU A 96 20.05 -0.76 -10.11
C GLU A 96 18.74 -1.45 -9.70
N ASN A 97 18.42 -1.47 -8.41
CA ASN A 97 17.14 -1.96 -7.92
C ASN A 97 15.94 -1.17 -8.48
N VAL A 98 16.08 0.16 -8.63
CA VAL A 98 15.06 1.01 -9.24
C VAL A 98 15.12 0.89 -10.76
N TYR A 99 16.32 0.94 -11.36
CA TYR A 99 16.53 0.88 -12.81
C TYR A 99 15.93 -0.39 -13.44
N LEU A 100 16.05 -1.54 -12.78
CA LEU A 100 15.51 -2.81 -13.25
C LEU A 100 13.98 -2.73 -13.49
N ALA A 101 13.26 -2.08 -12.59
CA ALA A 101 11.82 -1.89 -12.74
C ALA A 101 11.50 -0.89 -13.86
N VAL A 102 12.23 0.21 -13.93
CA VAL A 102 12.10 1.22 -14.99
C VAL A 102 12.38 0.62 -16.37
N GLU A 103 13.46 -0.14 -16.50
CA GLU A 103 13.83 -0.80 -17.77
C GLU A 103 12.79 -1.84 -18.19
N LYS A 104 12.21 -2.59 -17.24
CA LYS A 104 11.16 -3.56 -17.53
C LYS A 104 9.90 -2.90 -18.09
N VAL A 105 9.53 -1.74 -17.59
CA VAL A 105 8.30 -1.03 -18.01
C VAL A 105 8.53 -0.19 -19.26
N PHE A 106 9.61 0.57 -19.32
CA PHE A 106 9.85 1.59 -20.37
C PHE A 106 10.95 1.23 -21.36
N GLY A 107 11.67 0.13 -21.18
CA GLY A 107 12.83 -0.23 -22.01
C GLY A 107 12.54 -0.43 -23.51
N LYS A 108 11.25 -0.63 -23.88
CA LYS A 108 10.83 -0.71 -25.29
C LYS A 108 10.48 0.65 -25.91
N SER A 109 10.20 1.65 -25.09
CA SER A 109 9.71 2.98 -25.51
C SER A 109 10.70 4.12 -25.25
N GLU A 110 11.64 3.94 -24.33
CA GLU A 110 12.59 4.97 -23.91
C GLU A 110 14.05 4.58 -24.17
N THR A 111 14.88 5.58 -24.41
CA THR A 111 16.34 5.41 -24.55
C THR A 111 16.99 5.12 -23.19
N LYS A 112 18.17 4.49 -23.17
CA LYS A 112 18.95 4.26 -21.94
C LYS A 112 19.21 5.54 -21.15
N LYS A 113 19.36 6.69 -21.81
CA LYS A 113 19.54 8.01 -21.16
C LYS A 113 18.28 8.42 -20.40
N GLN A 114 17.12 8.23 -21.00
CA GLN A 114 15.83 8.55 -20.37
C GLN A 114 15.53 7.62 -19.19
N LEU A 115 15.76 6.31 -19.34
CA LEU A 115 15.61 5.33 -18.24
C LEU A 115 16.49 5.68 -17.04
N LYS A 116 17.76 6.06 -17.27
CA LYS A 116 18.66 6.53 -16.19
C LYS A 116 18.16 7.82 -15.55
N ALA A 117 17.69 8.79 -16.33
CA ALA A 117 17.14 10.02 -15.82
C ALA A 117 15.92 9.80 -14.92
N ARG A 118 14.98 8.95 -15.35
CA ARG A 118 13.81 8.52 -14.57
C ARG A 118 14.23 7.86 -13.24
N THR A 119 15.22 6.99 -13.29
CA THR A 119 15.76 6.31 -12.10
C THR A 119 16.38 7.30 -11.10
N HIS A 120 17.17 8.26 -11.59
CA HIS A 120 17.74 9.29 -10.73
C HIS A 120 16.67 10.18 -10.11
N ALA A 121 15.68 10.62 -10.88
CA ALA A 121 14.56 11.41 -10.39
C ALA A 121 13.78 10.68 -9.28
N ALA A 122 13.56 9.38 -9.43
CA ALA A 122 12.89 8.58 -8.39
C ALA A 122 13.72 8.45 -7.10
N LEU A 123 15.05 8.34 -7.20
CA LEU A 123 15.95 8.33 -6.03
C LEU A 123 16.05 9.70 -5.37
N GLU A 124 16.06 10.77 -6.16
CA GLU A 124 16.05 12.14 -5.67
C GLU A 124 14.78 12.44 -4.86
N LEU A 125 13.63 12.03 -5.37
CA LEU A 125 12.33 12.19 -4.72
C LEU A 125 12.31 11.63 -3.29
N VAL A 126 13.00 10.51 -3.06
CA VAL A 126 13.10 9.88 -1.73
C VAL A 126 14.37 10.30 -0.98
N GLY A 127 15.12 11.30 -1.46
CA GLY A 127 16.33 11.83 -0.83
C GLY A 127 17.51 10.85 -0.80
N LEU A 128 17.64 9.97 -1.80
CA LEU A 128 18.67 8.92 -1.85
C LEU A 128 19.69 9.07 -2.98
N THR A 129 19.80 10.24 -3.60
CA THR A 129 20.80 10.50 -4.65
C THR A 129 22.24 10.16 -4.19
N HIS A 130 22.59 10.52 -2.94
CA HIS A 130 23.89 10.26 -2.33
C HIS A 130 24.19 8.77 -2.09
N ALA A 131 23.17 7.92 -2.08
CA ALA A 131 23.27 6.49 -1.82
C ALA A 131 22.99 5.62 -3.07
N ALA A 132 22.88 6.24 -4.25
CA ALA A 132 22.51 5.54 -5.49
C ALA A 132 23.42 4.34 -5.82
N ALA A 133 24.72 4.44 -5.55
CA ALA A 133 25.69 3.37 -5.83
C ALA A 133 25.83 2.35 -4.70
N LYS A 134 25.18 2.54 -3.53
CA LYS A 134 25.32 1.65 -2.38
C LYS A 134 24.46 0.38 -2.55
N LEU A 135 24.99 -0.74 -2.05
CA LEU A 135 24.27 -2.01 -1.98
C LEU A 135 23.27 -1.98 -0.78
N PRO A 136 22.23 -2.82 -0.81
CA PRO A 136 21.29 -2.93 0.33
C PRO A 136 21.95 -3.22 1.66
N GLY A 137 23.06 -3.98 1.69
CA GLY A 137 23.83 -4.25 2.91
C GLY A 137 24.52 -3.04 3.53
N GLU A 138 24.71 -1.96 2.75
CA GLU A 138 25.44 -0.74 3.13
C GLU A 138 24.53 0.41 3.55
N ILE A 139 23.21 0.21 3.52
CA ILE A 139 22.20 1.23 3.81
C ILE A 139 21.27 0.79 4.95
N SER A 140 20.73 1.77 5.68
CA SER A 140 19.81 1.52 6.80
C SER A 140 18.46 0.92 6.35
N GLY A 141 17.69 0.34 7.26
CA GLY A 141 16.35 -0.18 7.00
C GLY A 141 15.42 0.89 6.39
N GLY A 142 15.42 2.11 6.93
CA GLY A 142 14.65 3.21 6.39
C GLY A 142 15.11 3.64 4.98
N MET A 143 16.41 3.55 4.67
CA MET A 143 16.90 3.78 3.30
C MET A 143 16.45 2.67 2.35
N LYS A 144 16.46 1.40 2.78
CA LYS A 144 15.93 0.28 1.97
C LYS A 144 14.46 0.49 1.65
N GLN A 145 13.67 0.92 2.62
CA GLN A 145 12.25 1.23 2.44
C GLN A 145 12.06 2.32 1.39
N ARG A 146 12.84 3.41 1.48
CA ARG A 146 12.81 4.50 0.50
C ARG A 146 13.18 4.03 -0.91
N VAL A 147 14.17 3.14 -1.07
CA VAL A 147 14.48 2.52 -2.38
C VAL A 147 13.29 1.71 -2.91
N GLY A 148 12.60 0.95 -2.05
CA GLY A 148 11.38 0.21 -2.42
C GLY A 148 10.25 1.14 -2.90
N ILE A 149 10.04 2.27 -2.22
CA ILE A 149 9.07 3.29 -2.62
C ILE A 149 9.49 3.93 -3.97
N ALA A 150 10.75 4.33 -4.12
CA ALA A 150 11.26 4.88 -5.37
C ALA A 150 11.07 3.91 -6.55
N ARG A 151 11.35 2.62 -6.34
CA ARG A 151 11.15 1.57 -7.34
C ARG A 151 9.70 1.47 -7.80
N ALA A 152 8.75 1.49 -6.86
CA ALA A 152 7.33 1.40 -7.18
C ALA A 152 6.83 2.66 -7.92
N LEU A 153 7.21 3.85 -7.45
CA LEU A 153 6.81 5.12 -8.05
C LEU A 153 7.43 5.36 -9.43
N ALA A 154 8.67 4.91 -9.65
CA ALA A 154 9.38 5.07 -10.92
C ALA A 154 8.69 4.36 -12.11
N MET A 155 7.84 3.37 -11.83
CA MET A 155 7.05 2.66 -12.84
C MET A 155 5.79 3.43 -13.27
N GLU A 156 5.44 4.54 -12.61
CA GLU A 156 4.19 5.31 -12.85
C GLU A 156 2.94 4.42 -12.88
N PRO A 157 2.72 3.62 -11.82
CA PRO A 157 1.65 2.64 -11.83
C PRO A 157 0.28 3.33 -11.77
N LYS A 158 -0.74 2.67 -12.34
CA LYS A 158 -2.15 3.10 -12.22
C LYS A 158 -2.72 2.79 -10.84
N VAL A 159 -2.24 1.69 -10.23
CA VAL A 159 -2.58 1.29 -8.86
C VAL A 159 -1.29 1.12 -8.07
N LEU A 160 -1.15 1.84 -6.97
CA LEU A 160 -0.04 1.74 -6.04
C LEU A 160 -0.50 0.95 -4.80
N LEU A 161 0.11 -0.18 -4.58
CA LEU A 161 -0.16 -1.09 -3.47
C LEU A 161 0.99 -0.99 -2.46
N MET A 162 0.68 -0.68 -1.20
CA MET A 162 1.70 -0.44 -0.19
C MET A 162 1.42 -1.24 1.08
N ASP A 163 2.36 -2.07 1.49
CA ASP A 163 2.28 -2.85 2.74
C ASP A 163 3.18 -2.23 3.79
N GLU A 164 2.60 -1.51 4.74
CA GLU A 164 3.27 -0.77 5.84
C GLU A 164 4.46 0.08 5.36
N PRO A 165 4.28 0.97 4.37
CA PRO A 165 5.39 1.61 3.64
C PRO A 165 6.26 2.53 4.50
N PHE A 166 5.76 2.96 5.66
CA PHE A 166 6.44 3.96 6.49
C PHE A 166 6.90 3.41 7.86
N GLY A 167 6.67 2.13 8.14
CA GLY A 167 6.92 1.54 9.45
C GLY A 167 8.38 1.59 9.92
N ALA A 168 9.34 1.52 8.99
CA ALA A 168 10.78 1.54 9.29
C ALA A 168 11.40 2.95 9.31
N LEU A 169 10.58 4.02 9.18
CA LEU A 169 11.06 5.40 9.06
C LEU A 169 10.94 6.17 10.37
N ASP A 170 11.93 7.06 10.63
CA ASP A 170 11.80 8.06 11.68
C ASP A 170 10.67 9.08 11.37
N ALA A 171 10.20 9.79 12.37
CA ALA A 171 9.02 10.66 12.28
C ALA A 171 9.14 11.76 11.22
N LEU A 172 10.29 12.40 11.09
CA LEU A 172 10.51 13.51 10.14
C LEU A 172 10.60 13.00 8.71
N THR A 173 11.36 11.93 8.48
CA THR A 173 11.47 11.28 7.17
C THR A 173 10.11 10.72 6.73
N ARG A 174 9.36 10.10 7.64
CA ARG A 174 8.00 9.61 7.41
C ARG A 174 7.08 10.75 6.96
N ALA A 175 7.03 11.85 7.72
CA ALA A 175 6.18 12.99 7.39
C ALA A 175 6.50 13.55 5.99
N HIS A 176 7.79 13.75 5.70
CA HIS A 176 8.23 14.25 4.39
C HIS A 176 7.81 13.32 3.24
N LEU A 177 8.04 12.00 3.37
CA LEU A 177 7.68 11.06 2.32
C LEU A 177 6.18 10.89 2.12
N GLN A 178 5.39 10.99 3.19
CA GLN A 178 3.93 11.00 3.08
C GLN A 178 3.42 12.23 2.33
N ASP A 179 4.00 13.40 2.58
CA ASP A 179 3.65 14.64 1.87
C ASP A 179 4.04 14.56 0.39
N GLU A 180 5.23 14.04 0.07
CA GLU A 180 5.65 13.81 -1.32
C GLU A 180 4.77 12.77 -2.02
N LEU A 181 4.40 11.67 -1.34
CA LEU A 181 3.48 10.68 -1.88
C LEU A 181 2.13 11.30 -2.25
N LEU A 182 1.57 12.14 -1.38
CA LEU A 182 0.29 12.81 -1.66
C LEU A 182 0.39 13.73 -2.89
N LYS A 183 1.49 14.45 -3.09
CA LYS A 183 1.74 15.28 -4.28
C LYS A 183 1.79 14.43 -5.54
N ILE A 184 2.50 13.29 -5.51
CA ILE A 184 2.63 12.38 -6.65
C ILE A 184 1.27 11.77 -6.99
N VAL A 185 0.56 11.24 -6.01
CA VAL A 185 -0.77 10.65 -6.21
C VAL A 185 -1.73 11.67 -6.82
N ALA A 186 -1.71 12.92 -6.33
CA ALA A 186 -2.53 14.00 -6.88
C ALA A 186 -2.14 14.33 -8.34
N ALA A 187 -0.85 14.35 -8.67
CA ALA A 187 -0.37 14.66 -10.01
C ALA A 187 -0.62 13.53 -11.02
N THR A 188 -0.47 12.27 -10.58
CA THR A 188 -0.61 11.08 -11.45
C THR A 188 -2.02 10.51 -11.49
N GLN A 189 -2.91 10.94 -10.57
CA GLN A 189 -4.25 10.36 -10.36
C GLN A 189 -4.19 8.84 -10.15
N SER A 190 -3.10 8.35 -9.53
CA SER A 190 -2.96 6.93 -9.21
C SER A 190 -3.93 6.52 -8.11
N THR A 191 -4.54 5.36 -8.27
CA THR A 191 -5.34 4.71 -7.22
C THR A 191 -4.40 4.10 -6.19
N VAL A 192 -4.66 4.29 -4.90
CA VAL A 192 -3.77 3.80 -3.84
C VAL A 192 -4.52 2.87 -2.89
N ILE A 193 -3.94 1.71 -2.60
CA ILE A 193 -4.37 0.80 -1.54
C ILE A 193 -3.17 0.62 -0.59
N MET A 194 -3.29 1.14 0.62
CA MET A 194 -2.23 1.11 1.62
C MET A 194 -2.65 0.31 2.85
N VAL A 195 -1.85 -0.66 3.23
CA VAL A 195 -1.94 -1.32 4.53
C VAL A 195 -1.15 -0.50 5.56
N THR A 196 -1.76 -0.19 6.67
CA THR A 196 -1.10 0.42 7.83
C THR A 196 -1.72 -0.05 9.14
N HIS A 197 -0.94 0.00 10.21
CA HIS A 197 -1.41 -0.15 11.58
C HIS A 197 -1.46 1.20 12.33
N ASP A 198 -1.03 2.27 11.68
CA ASP A 198 -1.03 3.62 12.23
C ASP A 198 -2.33 4.34 11.87
N VAL A 199 -3.13 4.67 12.88
CA VAL A 199 -4.44 5.33 12.74
C VAL A 199 -4.29 6.74 12.16
N ASP A 200 -3.24 7.45 12.57
CA ASP A 200 -2.97 8.81 12.11
C ASP A 200 -2.56 8.82 10.63
N GLU A 201 -1.79 7.82 10.17
CA GLU A 201 -1.52 7.62 8.74
C GLU A 201 -2.80 7.37 7.94
N ALA A 202 -3.65 6.46 8.43
CA ALA A 202 -4.90 6.12 7.74
C ALA A 202 -5.80 7.36 7.57
N VAL A 203 -6.02 8.14 8.64
CA VAL A 203 -6.87 9.33 8.59
C VAL A 203 -6.25 10.45 7.75
N LEU A 204 -4.92 10.63 7.85
CA LEU A 204 -4.23 11.70 7.14
C LEU A 204 -4.20 11.47 5.63
N LEU A 205 -3.97 10.24 5.18
CA LEU A 205 -3.62 9.96 3.78
C LEU A 205 -4.83 9.52 2.95
N SER A 206 -5.80 8.79 3.53
CA SER A 206 -6.83 8.12 2.75
C SER A 206 -8.13 8.91 2.59
N ASP A 207 -8.87 8.61 1.54
CA ASP A 207 -10.24 9.09 1.30
C ASP A 207 -11.27 8.14 1.94
N ARG A 208 -10.91 6.86 2.08
CA ARG A 208 -11.66 5.87 2.86
C ARG A 208 -10.71 4.98 3.66
N ILE A 209 -11.18 4.59 4.84
CA ILE A 209 -10.51 3.62 5.70
C ILE A 209 -11.36 2.36 5.74
N VAL A 210 -10.78 1.26 5.28
CA VAL A 210 -11.40 -0.08 5.29
C VAL A 210 -10.88 -0.82 6.51
N MET A 211 -11.76 -1.06 7.46
CA MET A 211 -11.44 -1.72 8.73
C MET A 211 -11.79 -3.20 8.66
N MET A 212 -10.79 -4.05 8.81
CA MET A 212 -10.94 -5.50 8.72
C MET A 212 -11.23 -6.12 10.07
N THR A 213 -12.06 -7.16 10.08
CA THR A 213 -12.32 -7.97 11.27
C THR A 213 -11.09 -8.81 11.63
N ASN A 214 -11.08 -9.39 12.84
CA ASN A 214 -10.00 -10.30 13.24
C ASN A 214 -10.10 -11.64 12.48
N GLY A 215 -8.94 -12.27 12.24
CA GLY A 215 -8.88 -13.62 11.72
C GLY A 215 -9.16 -14.70 12.79
N PRO A 216 -9.32 -15.97 12.40
CA PRO A 216 -9.37 -16.48 11.03
C PRO A 216 -10.66 -16.07 10.28
N ALA A 217 -10.69 -16.32 8.97
CA ALA A 217 -11.81 -15.96 8.10
C ALA A 217 -12.22 -14.48 8.20
N ALA A 218 -11.21 -13.59 8.18
CA ALA A 218 -11.42 -12.16 8.27
C ALA A 218 -12.20 -11.62 7.06
N THR A 219 -13.00 -10.60 7.32
CA THR A 219 -13.78 -9.88 6.30
C THR A 219 -13.70 -8.37 6.53
N ILE A 220 -14.35 -7.57 5.69
CA ILE A 220 -14.51 -6.14 5.93
C ILE A 220 -15.56 -5.95 7.03
N GLY A 221 -15.15 -5.30 8.12
CA GLY A 221 -16.04 -4.99 9.23
C GLY A 221 -16.77 -3.68 9.06
N GLU A 222 -16.04 -2.64 8.62
CA GLU A 222 -16.60 -1.31 8.42
C GLU A 222 -15.78 -0.54 7.39
N VAL A 223 -16.41 0.38 6.67
CA VAL A 223 -15.75 1.32 5.74
C VAL A 223 -16.10 2.74 6.16
N LEU A 224 -15.08 3.52 6.54
CA LEU A 224 -15.22 4.91 6.99
C LEU A 224 -14.76 5.87 5.89
N SER A 225 -15.65 6.75 5.42
CA SER A 225 -15.29 7.83 4.49
C SER A 225 -14.65 8.98 5.25
N VAL A 226 -13.52 9.50 4.74
CA VAL A 226 -12.75 10.59 5.34
C VAL A 226 -12.90 11.85 4.48
N GLU A 227 -13.84 12.71 4.84
CA GLU A 227 -14.18 13.94 4.11
C GLU A 227 -13.35 15.15 4.59
N LEU A 228 -12.04 14.95 4.74
CA LEU A 228 -11.11 16.03 5.05
C LEU A 228 -10.63 16.69 3.74
N PRO A 229 -10.67 18.03 3.66
CA PRO A 229 -10.24 18.74 2.45
C PRO A 229 -8.76 18.48 2.12
N ARG A 230 -8.42 18.47 0.85
CA ARG A 230 -7.03 18.39 0.35
C ARG A 230 -6.58 19.78 -0.17
N PRO A 231 -5.30 20.16 -0.03
CA PRO A 231 -4.21 19.42 0.62
C PRO A 231 -4.35 19.38 2.13
N ARG A 232 -4.03 18.25 2.76
CA ARG A 232 -4.10 18.06 4.20
C ARG A 232 -2.82 18.54 4.86
N ASN A 233 -2.95 19.54 5.73
CA ASN A 233 -1.84 20.09 6.51
C ASN A 233 -1.83 19.48 7.91
N ARG A 234 -0.75 18.79 8.28
CA ARG A 234 -0.62 18.07 9.58
C ARG A 234 -0.80 19.00 10.77
N VAL A 235 -0.20 20.20 10.72
CA VAL A 235 -0.25 21.15 11.84
C VAL A 235 -1.68 21.64 12.05
N GLN A 236 -2.38 21.98 10.95
CA GLN A 236 -3.78 22.44 11.02
C GLN A 236 -4.76 21.33 11.42
N LEU A 237 -4.45 20.07 11.05
CA LEU A 237 -5.29 18.94 11.38
C LEU A 237 -5.13 18.46 12.83
N ALA A 238 -4.01 18.74 13.50
CA ALA A 238 -3.74 18.29 14.86
C ALA A 238 -4.84 18.67 15.85
N ASP A 239 -5.41 19.88 15.71
CA ASP A 239 -6.48 20.42 16.55
C ASP A 239 -7.86 20.37 15.88
N SER A 240 -7.98 19.73 14.71
CA SER A 240 -9.25 19.64 13.98
C SER A 240 -10.23 18.69 14.67
N PRO A 241 -11.42 19.14 15.10
CA PRO A 241 -12.44 18.27 15.69
C PRO A 241 -12.87 17.15 14.73
N GLN A 242 -12.89 17.41 13.42
CA GLN A 242 -13.25 16.43 12.41
C GLN A 242 -12.17 15.35 12.27
N TYR A 243 -10.89 15.72 12.29
CA TYR A 243 -9.78 14.78 12.30
C TYR A 243 -9.82 13.87 13.53
N LEU A 244 -10.02 14.47 14.72
CA LEU A 244 -10.13 13.72 15.98
C LEU A 244 -11.35 12.79 15.99
N LYS A 245 -12.46 13.16 15.37
CA LYS A 245 -13.65 12.30 15.22
C LYS A 245 -13.34 11.06 14.39
N TYR A 246 -12.65 11.19 13.22
CA TYR A 246 -12.26 10.05 12.40
C TYR A 246 -11.27 9.16 13.13
N ARG A 247 -10.25 9.74 13.74
CA ARG A 247 -9.27 9.02 14.56
C ARG A 247 -9.95 8.19 15.65
N LYS A 248 -10.89 8.80 16.39
CA LYS A 248 -11.65 8.10 17.43
C LYS A 248 -12.47 6.94 16.86
N ALA A 249 -13.17 7.13 15.74
CA ALA A 249 -13.98 6.08 15.12
C ALA A 249 -13.15 4.85 14.75
N VAL A 250 -11.94 5.04 14.19
CA VAL A 250 -11.04 3.93 13.88
C VAL A 250 -10.55 3.23 15.14
N ILE A 251 -10.16 3.99 16.17
CA ILE A 251 -9.73 3.43 17.46
C ILE A 251 -10.88 2.63 18.11
N ASP A 252 -12.07 3.18 18.17
CA ASP A 252 -13.25 2.51 18.75
C ASP A 252 -13.54 1.18 18.03
N PHE A 253 -13.45 1.13 16.70
CA PHE A 253 -13.59 -0.11 15.94
C PHE A 253 -12.53 -1.14 16.35
N LEU A 254 -11.26 -0.75 16.35
CA LEU A 254 -10.16 -1.65 16.67
C LEU A 254 -10.30 -2.25 18.07
N TYR A 255 -10.60 -1.43 19.06
CA TYR A 255 -10.79 -1.89 20.46
C TYR A 255 -12.03 -2.76 20.63
N THR A 256 -13.15 -2.40 20.01
CA THR A 256 -14.40 -3.17 20.13
C THR A 256 -14.27 -4.57 19.54
N ARG A 257 -13.57 -4.71 18.43
CA ARG A 257 -13.37 -6.02 17.77
C ARG A 257 -12.33 -6.88 18.47
N GLN A 258 -11.32 -6.27 19.11
CA GLN A 258 -10.33 -7.00 19.91
C GLN A 258 -10.96 -7.67 21.13
N ALA A 259 -11.89 -7.01 21.80
CA ALA A 259 -12.58 -7.55 22.97
C ALA A 259 -13.39 -8.85 22.67
N HIS A 260 -13.74 -9.11 21.41
CA HIS A 260 -14.40 -10.35 21.02
C HIS A 260 -13.47 -11.56 20.85
N VAL A 261 -12.16 -11.34 20.61
CA VAL A 261 -11.18 -12.43 20.43
C VAL A 261 -10.72 -13.00 21.76
N GLU A 262 -10.61 -12.19 22.81
CA GLU A 262 -10.20 -12.65 24.15
C GLU A 262 -11.23 -13.56 24.83
N LYS A 263 -12.48 -13.61 24.32
CA LYS A 263 -13.54 -14.48 24.88
C LYS A 263 -13.63 -15.86 24.21
N VAL A 264 -12.81 -16.14 23.18
CA VAL A 264 -12.84 -17.39 22.40
C VAL A 264 -11.55 -18.21 22.55
N ALA A 265 -10.58 -17.76 23.38
CA ALA A 265 -9.33 -18.47 23.68
C ALA A 265 -9.45 -19.32 24.95
#